data_72c1345c8151edbb4aceafa1ed47a7c3
#
_entry.id   72c1345c8151edbb4aceafa1ed47a7c3
#
_cell.length_a   1.000
_cell.length_b   1.000
_cell.length_c   1.000
_cell.angle_alpha   90.00
_cell.angle_beta   90.00
_cell.angle_gamma   90.00
#
_symmetry.space_group_name_H-M   'P 1'
#
loop_
_entity.id
_entity.type
_entity.pdbx_description
1 polymer ?
#
loop_
_entity_poly.entity_id
_entity_poly.type
_entity_poly.pdbx_seq_one_letter_code
_entity_poly.pdbx_strand_id
1 'polypeptide(L)'
;MKKRISAVLLALAMLFTTAHAMPIYVDGSALGWQERLTLEVEIGDSIDNVKQKIQNTGVSVDGKCLYFGSRFLENGCTLADYNIQKESTLRLTAFREAATSNDLSDALNSDAAVIRLTGDIEITAYMTVQRAVTIDLNGHLLKTTSGVSNLIHVTPNGELTLVDSNPNAVHKFDKSNALWKLADETTAEENIIEVKGGAITGGTGTGEAGNTCGGGIYVRQGGTLLMRGGNIVGCTAREGGGIYWEILS
;
A
#
# COMPACT_ATOMS: atom_id res chain seq x y z
N MET A 1 -73.09 16.16 -23.62
CA MET A 1 -72.19 15.55 -22.62
C MET A 1 -70.72 15.90 -22.95
N LYS A 2 -70.12 16.82 -22.24
CA LYS A 2 -68.73 17.20 -22.43
C LYS A 2 -67.87 16.46 -21.40
N LYS A 3 -67.04 15.51 -21.83
CA LYS A 3 -66.08 14.81 -20.95
C LYS A 3 -64.91 15.78 -20.67
N ARG A 4 -64.72 16.10 -19.42
CA ARG A 4 -63.57 16.81 -18.91
C ARG A 4 -62.43 15.79 -18.73
N ILE A 5 -61.34 15.97 -19.45
CA ILE A 5 -60.09 15.24 -19.29
C ILE A 5 -59.30 16.03 -18.23
N SER A 6 -59.15 15.41 -17.03
CA SER A 6 -58.31 15.95 -15.98
C SER A 6 -56.85 15.59 -16.29
N ALA A 7 -56.06 16.56 -16.66
CA ALA A 7 -54.62 16.41 -16.78
C ALA A 7 -54.01 16.37 -15.37
N VAL A 8 -53.56 15.21 -14.92
CA VAL A 8 -52.74 15.06 -13.74
C VAL A 8 -51.32 15.45 -14.14
N LEU A 9 -50.93 16.65 -13.76
CA LEU A 9 -49.54 17.10 -13.87
C LEU A 9 -48.72 16.37 -12.81
N LEU A 10 -47.99 15.33 -13.22
CA LEU A 10 -47.02 14.67 -12.38
C LEU A 10 -45.78 15.58 -12.29
N ALA A 11 -45.71 16.41 -11.26
CA ALA A 11 -44.53 17.18 -10.97
C ALA A 11 -43.45 16.21 -10.43
N LEU A 12 -42.57 15.77 -11.33
CA LEU A 12 -41.32 15.10 -10.92
C LEU A 12 -40.43 16.14 -10.24
N ALA A 13 -40.50 16.23 -8.93
CA ALA A 13 -39.55 17.01 -8.16
C ALA A 13 -38.17 16.34 -8.32
N MET A 14 -37.38 16.85 -9.27
CA MET A 14 -35.94 16.59 -9.25
C MET A 14 -35.41 17.22 -7.96
N LEU A 15 -35.15 16.39 -6.96
CA LEU A 15 -34.28 16.79 -5.85
C LEU A 15 -32.89 17.02 -6.44
N PHE A 16 -32.64 18.27 -6.83
CA PHE A 16 -31.26 18.74 -6.94
C PHE A 16 -30.74 18.79 -5.51
N THR A 17 -30.06 17.71 -5.09
CA THR A 17 -29.17 17.81 -3.95
C THR A 17 -28.11 18.82 -4.35
N THR A 18 -28.24 20.05 -3.86
CA THR A 18 -27.13 21.02 -3.97
C THR A 18 -25.95 20.35 -3.29
N ALA A 19 -24.98 19.95 -4.09
CA ALA A 19 -23.73 19.43 -3.56
C ALA A 19 -23.19 20.51 -2.64
N HIS A 20 -23.10 20.20 -1.33
CA HIS A 20 -22.64 21.17 -0.33
C HIS A 20 -21.12 21.07 -0.30
N ALA A 21 -20.48 22.17 -0.71
CA ALA A 21 -19.04 22.29 -0.54
C ALA A 21 -18.68 22.13 0.95
N MET A 22 -17.66 21.35 1.22
CA MET A 22 -17.17 21.10 2.56
C MET A 22 -15.66 21.31 2.61
N PRO A 23 -15.13 21.96 3.67
CA PRO A 23 -13.68 22.05 3.84
C PRO A 23 -13.09 20.69 4.23
N ILE A 24 -11.99 20.35 3.57
CA ILE A 24 -11.05 19.32 3.98
C ILE A 24 -9.66 19.93 4.10
N TYR A 25 -8.76 19.23 4.77
CA TYR A 25 -7.37 19.63 4.92
C TYR A 25 -6.46 18.72 4.12
N VAL A 26 -5.40 19.30 3.56
CA VAL A 26 -4.30 18.53 2.94
C VAL A 26 -3.03 18.81 3.71
N ASP A 27 -2.48 17.77 4.29
CA ASP A 27 -1.21 17.79 5.02
C ASP A 27 -0.08 17.36 4.06
N GLY A 28 0.85 18.26 3.82
CA GLY A 28 2.06 18.04 3.04
C GLY A 28 3.33 18.09 3.90
N SER A 29 3.24 17.81 5.20
CA SER A 29 4.41 17.83 6.11
C SER A 29 5.54 16.92 5.64
N ALA A 30 5.21 15.77 5.03
CA ALA A 30 6.18 14.87 4.38
C ALA A 30 6.90 15.51 3.19
N LEU A 31 6.39 16.62 2.65
CA LEU A 31 6.98 17.41 1.56
C LEU A 31 7.60 18.71 2.07
N GLY A 32 7.72 18.88 3.39
CA GLY A 32 8.28 20.06 4.03
C GLY A 32 7.32 21.23 4.22
N TRP A 33 6.00 21.03 4.05
CA TRP A 33 5.02 22.10 4.30
C TRP A 33 4.94 22.43 5.80
N GLN A 34 4.84 23.71 6.09
CA GLN A 34 4.70 24.20 7.47
C GLN A 34 3.24 24.26 7.91
N GLU A 35 2.32 24.46 6.97
CA GLU A 35 0.89 24.60 7.22
C GLU A 35 0.08 23.66 6.33
N ARG A 36 -1.12 23.31 6.79
CA ARG A 36 -2.07 22.52 6.00
C ARG A 36 -2.77 23.41 4.99
N LEU A 37 -3.00 22.84 3.81
CA LEU A 37 -3.86 23.45 2.80
C LEU A 37 -5.32 23.14 3.12
N THR A 38 -6.20 24.16 3.10
CA THR A 38 -7.65 23.97 3.17
C THR A 38 -8.22 23.98 1.76
N LEU A 39 -9.04 22.97 1.44
CA LEU A 39 -9.71 22.83 0.15
C LEU A 39 -11.22 22.76 0.36
N GLU A 40 -11.98 23.46 -0.47
CA GLU A 40 -13.42 23.28 -0.60
C GLU A 40 -13.71 22.17 -1.64
N VAL A 41 -14.35 21.10 -1.20
CA VAL A 41 -14.64 19.92 -2.00
C VAL A 41 -16.10 19.51 -1.85
N GLU A 42 -16.59 18.73 -2.79
CA GLU A 42 -17.88 18.06 -2.71
C GLU A 42 -17.68 16.57 -2.43
N ILE A 43 -18.61 15.94 -1.73
CA ILE A 43 -18.51 14.51 -1.39
C ILE A 43 -18.39 13.61 -2.63
N GLY A 44 -18.89 14.06 -3.77
CA GLY A 44 -18.79 13.40 -5.07
C GLY A 44 -17.53 13.72 -5.87
N ASP A 45 -16.65 14.61 -5.37
CA ASP A 45 -15.40 14.88 -6.07
C ASP A 45 -14.55 13.62 -6.17
N SER A 46 -14.03 13.36 -7.36
CA SER A 46 -13.05 12.30 -7.56
C SER A 46 -11.69 12.70 -6.96
N ILE A 47 -10.87 11.73 -6.67
CA ILE A 47 -9.50 11.96 -6.19
C ILE A 47 -8.70 12.78 -7.21
N ASP A 48 -8.94 12.59 -8.51
CA ASP A 48 -8.35 13.41 -9.56
C ASP A 48 -8.79 14.87 -9.46
N ASN A 49 -10.08 15.12 -9.19
CA ASN A 49 -10.59 16.48 -8.97
C ASN A 49 -9.95 17.12 -7.74
N VAL A 50 -9.78 16.37 -6.67
CA VAL A 50 -9.08 16.86 -5.46
C VAL A 50 -7.63 17.22 -5.78
N LYS A 51 -6.90 16.35 -6.50
CA LYS A 51 -5.53 16.64 -6.97
C LYS A 51 -5.49 17.90 -7.84
N GLN A 52 -6.45 18.05 -8.77
CA GLN A 52 -6.54 19.25 -9.59
C GLN A 52 -6.80 20.52 -8.76
N LYS A 53 -7.66 20.44 -7.74
CA LYS A 53 -7.87 21.55 -6.81
C LYS A 53 -6.60 21.92 -6.04
N ILE A 54 -5.81 20.91 -5.59
CA ILE A 54 -4.49 21.13 -4.98
C ILE A 54 -3.57 21.85 -5.97
N GLN A 55 -3.49 21.36 -7.21
CA GLN A 55 -2.64 21.95 -8.25
C GLN A 55 -3.01 23.40 -8.55
N ASN A 56 -4.30 23.74 -8.53
CA ASN A 56 -4.77 25.11 -8.74
C ASN A 56 -4.33 26.08 -7.63
N THR A 57 -3.88 25.60 -6.47
CA THR A 57 -3.28 26.43 -5.41
C THR A 57 -1.77 26.69 -5.65
N GLY A 58 -1.21 26.18 -6.74
CA GLY A 58 0.22 26.32 -7.06
C GLY A 58 1.09 25.16 -6.56
N VAL A 59 0.50 24.14 -5.97
CA VAL A 59 1.22 22.95 -5.48
C VAL A 59 1.25 21.88 -6.56
N SER A 60 2.44 21.46 -7.01
CA SER A 60 2.57 20.32 -7.93
C SER A 60 2.12 19.02 -7.25
N VAL A 61 1.32 18.23 -7.96
CA VAL A 61 0.90 16.89 -7.54
C VAL A 61 1.61 15.78 -8.34
N ASP A 62 2.52 16.12 -9.24
CA ASP A 62 3.26 15.16 -10.06
C ASP A 62 4.14 14.27 -9.17
N GLY A 63 4.08 12.97 -9.40
CA GLY A 63 4.77 11.99 -8.56
C GLY A 63 4.31 11.96 -7.10
N LYS A 64 3.08 12.42 -6.82
CA LYS A 64 2.51 12.43 -5.48
C LYS A 64 1.17 11.72 -5.43
N CYS A 65 0.87 11.16 -4.27
CA CYS A 65 -0.40 10.51 -3.97
C CYS A 65 -1.06 11.12 -2.74
N LEU A 66 -2.34 10.84 -2.61
CA LEU A 66 -3.14 11.19 -1.44
C LEU A 66 -3.43 9.95 -0.61
N TYR A 67 -3.36 10.11 0.70
CA TYR A 67 -3.75 9.12 1.69
C TYR A 67 -4.79 9.67 2.64
N PHE A 68 -5.74 8.82 3.06
CA PHE A 68 -6.63 9.10 4.18
C PHE A 68 -6.39 8.03 5.26
N GLY A 69 -5.82 8.42 6.37
CA GLY A 69 -5.28 7.47 7.34
C GLY A 69 -4.16 6.62 6.72
N SER A 70 -4.37 5.31 6.66
CA SER A 70 -3.45 4.35 6.01
C SER A 70 -3.92 3.92 4.62
N ARG A 71 -5.06 4.43 4.12
CA ARG A 71 -5.60 4.05 2.81
C ARG A 71 -5.05 4.96 1.72
N PHE A 72 -4.50 4.35 0.69
CA PHE A 72 -4.19 5.00 -0.58
C PHE A 72 -5.49 5.42 -1.26
N LEU A 73 -5.52 6.63 -1.83
CA LEU A 73 -6.68 7.14 -2.56
C LEU A 73 -6.45 6.97 -4.06
N GLU A 74 -7.22 6.06 -4.66
CA GLU A 74 -7.14 5.74 -6.08
C GLU A 74 -7.74 6.86 -6.93
N ASN A 75 -7.08 7.18 -8.03
CA ASN A 75 -7.66 8.03 -9.06
C ASN A 75 -8.97 7.40 -9.57
N GLY A 76 -9.93 8.25 -9.94
CA GLY A 76 -11.24 7.80 -10.41
C GLY A 76 -12.25 7.43 -9.30
N CYS A 77 -11.81 7.11 -8.08
CA CYS A 77 -12.70 6.99 -6.93
C CYS A 77 -13.08 8.36 -6.37
N THR A 78 -14.20 8.42 -5.64
CA THR A 78 -14.72 9.65 -5.04
C THR A 78 -14.38 9.75 -3.55
N LEU A 79 -14.52 10.93 -2.97
CA LEU A 79 -14.38 11.11 -1.52
C LEU A 79 -15.40 10.26 -0.74
N ALA A 80 -16.59 10.04 -1.31
CA ALA A 80 -17.62 9.18 -0.73
C ALA A 80 -17.17 7.72 -0.61
N ASP A 81 -16.44 7.18 -1.60
CA ASP A 81 -15.95 5.81 -1.61
C ASP A 81 -14.99 5.51 -0.46
N TYR A 82 -14.34 6.55 0.06
CA TYR A 82 -13.43 6.50 1.20
C TYR A 82 -14.06 6.98 2.51
N ASN A 83 -15.36 7.36 2.49
CA ASN A 83 -16.05 7.97 3.63
C ASN A 83 -15.31 9.20 4.18
N ILE A 84 -14.74 10.01 3.28
CA ILE A 84 -14.08 11.27 3.63
C ILE A 84 -15.16 12.31 3.87
N GLN A 85 -15.10 12.98 5.00
CA GLN A 85 -16.12 13.92 5.46
C GLN A 85 -15.51 15.31 5.68
N LYS A 86 -16.37 16.27 6.01
CA LYS A 86 -15.96 17.61 6.41
C LYS A 86 -14.85 17.55 7.47
N GLU A 87 -13.83 18.40 7.30
CA GLU A 87 -12.68 18.51 8.20
C GLU A 87 -11.75 17.29 8.23
N SER A 88 -11.98 16.31 7.33
CA SER A 88 -11.01 15.23 7.12
C SER A 88 -9.66 15.77 6.67
N THR A 89 -8.58 15.13 7.13
CA THR A 89 -7.22 15.47 6.70
C THR A 89 -6.71 14.39 5.75
N LEU A 90 -6.37 14.80 4.52
CA LEU A 90 -5.66 13.98 3.55
C LEU A 90 -4.17 14.26 3.64
N ARG A 91 -3.34 13.27 3.45
CA ARG A 91 -1.88 13.43 3.39
C ARG A 91 -1.41 13.36 1.95
N LEU A 92 -0.74 14.42 1.49
CA LEU A 92 -0.03 14.44 0.20
C LEU A 92 1.42 14.04 0.44
N THR A 93 1.93 13.09 -0.33
CA THR A 93 3.28 12.57 -0.13
C THR A 93 3.92 12.14 -1.44
N ALA A 94 5.26 12.14 -1.50
CA ALA A 94 6.01 11.63 -2.63
C ALA A 94 5.75 10.11 -2.79
N PHE A 95 5.55 9.69 -4.03
CA PHE A 95 5.05 8.37 -4.38
C PHE A 95 5.78 7.82 -5.60
N ARG A 96 6.07 6.52 -5.58
CA ARG A 96 6.56 5.78 -6.73
C ARG A 96 5.89 4.44 -6.84
N GLU A 97 5.68 3.99 -8.06
CA GLU A 97 5.28 2.63 -8.38
C GLU A 97 6.50 1.77 -8.67
N ALA A 98 6.39 0.48 -8.35
CA ALA A 98 7.42 -0.51 -8.62
C ALA A 98 6.77 -1.77 -9.21
N ALA A 99 7.16 -2.13 -10.42
CA ALA A 99 6.74 -3.36 -11.10
C ALA A 99 7.87 -4.40 -11.14
N THR A 100 9.10 -3.98 -10.94
CA THR A 100 10.30 -4.82 -10.99
C THR A 100 11.21 -4.62 -9.78
N SER A 101 12.14 -5.53 -9.59
CA SER A 101 13.19 -5.43 -8.57
C SER A 101 14.03 -4.14 -8.69
N ASN A 102 14.30 -3.71 -9.92
CA ASN A 102 15.04 -2.47 -10.18
C ASN A 102 14.20 -1.24 -9.79
N ASP A 103 12.92 -1.20 -10.18
CA ASP A 103 12.03 -0.09 -9.81
C ASP A 103 11.94 0.05 -8.28
N LEU A 104 11.83 -1.09 -7.57
CA LEU A 104 11.77 -1.10 -6.10
C LEU A 104 13.08 -0.59 -5.50
N SER A 105 14.23 -1.04 -6.03
CA SER A 105 15.55 -0.56 -5.59
C SER A 105 15.71 0.93 -5.82
N ASP A 106 15.36 1.43 -7.01
CA ASP A 106 15.45 2.84 -7.36
C ASP A 106 14.52 3.70 -6.50
N ALA A 107 13.31 3.20 -6.23
CA ALA A 107 12.35 3.87 -5.36
C ALA A 107 12.84 3.93 -3.90
N LEU A 108 13.47 2.87 -3.38
CA LEU A 108 14.06 2.84 -2.05
C LEU A 108 15.22 3.82 -1.90
N ASN A 109 15.97 4.06 -2.98
CA ASN A 109 17.09 5.01 -3.03
C ASN A 109 16.67 6.45 -3.39
N SER A 110 15.37 6.68 -3.67
CA SER A 110 14.82 8.00 -3.95
C SER A 110 14.27 8.66 -2.67
N ASP A 111 13.61 9.79 -2.84
CA ASP A 111 12.87 10.52 -1.78
C ASP A 111 11.42 10.03 -1.58
N ALA A 112 10.98 9.01 -2.32
CA ALA A 112 9.61 8.51 -2.24
C ALA A 112 9.26 8.04 -0.81
N ALA A 113 8.31 8.70 -0.17
CA ALA A 113 7.84 8.28 1.15
C ALA A 113 6.93 7.04 1.07
N VAL A 114 6.36 6.78 -0.10
CA VAL A 114 5.51 5.62 -0.37
C VAL A 114 5.94 4.96 -1.68
N ILE A 115 6.07 3.64 -1.65
CA ILE A 115 6.33 2.79 -2.80
C ILE A 115 5.20 1.77 -2.89
N ARG A 116 4.51 1.73 -4.02
CA ARG A 116 3.40 0.80 -4.27
C ARG A 116 3.80 -0.22 -5.31
N LEU A 117 3.57 -1.48 -5.02
CA LEU A 117 3.78 -2.55 -6.01
C LEU A 117 2.63 -2.52 -7.03
N THR A 118 2.97 -2.70 -8.31
CA THR A 118 2.02 -2.80 -9.43
C THR A 118 2.06 -4.16 -10.12
N GLY A 119 2.82 -5.10 -9.56
CA GLY A 119 2.95 -6.47 -9.98
C GLY A 119 3.74 -7.28 -8.97
N ASP A 120 3.74 -8.60 -9.13
CA ASP A 120 4.61 -9.49 -8.35
C ASP A 120 6.07 -9.22 -8.69
N ILE A 121 6.88 -9.00 -7.66
CA ILE A 121 8.31 -8.70 -7.82
C ILE A 121 9.15 -9.89 -7.35
N GLU A 122 9.96 -10.41 -8.27
CA GLU A 122 11.00 -11.40 -7.97
C GLU A 122 12.28 -10.68 -7.53
N ILE A 123 12.75 -10.95 -6.32
CA ILE A 123 13.97 -10.37 -5.74
C ILE A 123 15.12 -11.37 -5.85
N THR A 124 16.23 -10.95 -6.41
CA THR A 124 17.47 -11.70 -6.54
C THR A 124 18.57 -11.26 -5.57
N ALA A 125 18.40 -10.09 -4.95
CA ALA A 125 19.25 -9.57 -3.89
C ALA A 125 18.38 -8.79 -2.90
N TYR A 126 18.73 -8.81 -1.60
CA TYR A 126 17.92 -8.13 -0.59
C TYR A 126 17.77 -6.63 -0.84
N MET A 127 16.59 -6.12 -0.52
CA MET A 127 16.27 -4.70 -0.59
C MET A 127 16.61 -4.02 0.74
N THR A 128 17.29 -2.88 0.68
CA THR A 128 17.74 -2.16 1.88
C THR A 128 16.86 -0.95 2.16
N VAL A 129 16.32 -0.87 3.38
CA VAL A 129 15.56 0.27 3.89
C VAL A 129 16.45 1.07 4.83
N GLN A 130 16.84 2.28 4.41
CA GLN A 130 17.79 3.14 5.13
C GLN A 130 17.15 4.42 5.71
N ARG A 131 15.89 4.65 5.43
CA ARG A 131 15.09 5.81 5.83
C ARG A 131 13.64 5.40 6.11
N ALA A 132 12.83 6.34 6.56
CA ALA A 132 11.40 6.10 6.68
C ALA A 132 10.77 5.93 5.28
N VAL A 133 10.09 4.81 5.07
CA VAL A 133 9.37 4.49 3.84
C VAL A 133 8.19 3.56 4.13
N THR A 134 7.11 3.77 3.40
CA THR A 134 5.98 2.84 3.36
C THR A 134 6.06 2.03 2.08
N ILE A 135 6.01 0.70 2.18
CA ILE A 135 5.82 -0.20 1.05
C ILE A 135 4.37 -0.69 1.09
N ASP A 136 3.63 -0.39 0.02
CA ASP A 136 2.27 -0.89 -0.19
C ASP A 136 2.34 -2.10 -1.13
N LEU A 137 2.06 -3.28 -0.59
CA LEU A 137 2.05 -4.52 -1.38
C LEU A 137 0.94 -4.52 -2.43
N ASN A 138 -0.15 -3.77 -2.21
CA ASN A 138 -1.26 -3.65 -3.17
C ASN A 138 -1.75 -5.01 -3.70
N GLY A 139 -1.80 -6.01 -2.84
CA GLY A 139 -2.21 -7.37 -3.20
C GLY A 139 -1.16 -8.18 -3.96
N HIS A 140 0.06 -7.68 -4.16
CA HIS A 140 1.11 -8.36 -4.92
C HIS A 140 2.12 -9.09 -4.02
N LEU A 141 2.90 -9.94 -4.66
CA LEU A 141 3.95 -10.71 -4.00
C LEU A 141 5.31 -10.00 -4.14
N LEU A 142 6.00 -9.88 -3.03
CA LEU A 142 7.43 -9.66 -2.99
C LEU A 142 8.09 -11.01 -2.69
N LYS A 143 8.71 -11.65 -3.69
CA LYS A 143 9.11 -13.03 -3.60
C LYS A 143 10.54 -13.25 -4.04
N THR A 144 11.11 -14.39 -3.66
CA THR A 144 12.37 -14.91 -4.22
C THR A 144 12.29 -16.41 -4.40
N THR A 145 12.91 -16.88 -5.47
CA THR A 145 13.12 -18.31 -5.77
C THR A 145 14.61 -18.66 -5.77
N SER A 146 15.49 -17.66 -5.69
CA SER A 146 16.94 -17.78 -5.86
C SER A 146 17.73 -17.93 -4.54
N GLY A 147 17.05 -18.19 -3.41
CA GLY A 147 17.72 -18.44 -2.13
C GLY A 147 18.31 -17.16 -1.48
N VAL A 148 17.72 -16.00 -1.74
CA VAL A 148 18.05 -14.76 -1.04
C VAL A 148 17.81 -14.96 0.46
N SER A 149 18.75 -14.55 1.30
CA SER A 149 18.70 -14.79 2.74
C SER A 149 17.49 -14.08 3.39
N ASN A 150 17.35 -12.80 3.17
CA ASN A 150 16.17 -12.01 3.55
C ASN A 150 15.79 -11.09 2.41
N LEU A 151 14.47 -10.85 2.23
CA LEU A 151 14.03 -10.01 1.12
C LEU A 151 14.20 -8.54 1.43
N ILE A 152 13.94 -8.15 2.67
CA ILE A 152 14.08 -6.77 3.12
C ILE A 152 15.01 -6.70 4.33
N HIS A 153 15.94 -5.76 4.26
CA HIS A 153 16.89 -5.45 5.30
C HIS A 153 16.67 -4.02 5.79
N VAL A 154 16.17 -3.87 7.01
CA VAL A 154 15.95 -2.56 7.64
C VAL A 154 17.20 -2.19 8.45
N THR A 155 17.87 -1.12 8.02
CA THR A 155 19.12 -0.66 8.68
C THR A 155 18.82 0.08 10.00
N PRO A 156 19.85 0.42 10.81
CA PRO A 156 19.67 1.10 12.10
C PRO A 156 18.84 2.39 12.07
N ASN A 157 18.85 3.12 10.96
CA ASN A 157 18.07 4.35 10.80
C ASN A 157 16.90 4.16 9.82
N GLY A 158 16.68 2.94 9.36
CA GLY A 158 15.56 2.59 8.50
C GLY A 158 14.27 2.47 9.30
N GLU A 159 13.19 2.93 8.71
CA GLU A 159 11.83 2.74 9.23
C GLU A 159 10.95 2.21 8.10
N LEU A 160 10.58 0.95 8.18
CA LEU A 160 9.68 0.31 7.22
C LEU A 160 8.27 0.27 7.78
N THR A 161 7.33 0.90 7.07
CA THR A 161 5.90 0.62 7.24
C THR A 161 5.43 -0.27 6.10
N LEU A 162 4.88 -1.44 6.42
CA LEU A 162 4.29 -2.35 5.44
C LEU A 162 2.78 -2.21 5.49
N VAL A 163 2.17 -1.94 4.35
CA VAL A 163 0.71 -1.86 4.16
C VAL A 163 0.29 -2.72 2.97
N ASP A 164 -1.01 -2.93 2.84
CA ASP A 164 -1.61 -3.64 1.71
C ASP A 164 -2.95 -2.99 1.37
N SER A 165 -2.98 -2.22 0.30
CA SER A 165 -4.19 -1.49 -0.13
C SER A 165 -5.19 -2.39 -0.87
N ASN A 166 -4.79 -3.61 -1.29
CA ASN A 166 -5.66 -4.60 -1.91
C ASN A 166 -5.68 -5.93 -1.13
N PRO A 167 -6.29 -5.97 0.07
CA PRO A 167 -6.28 -7.14 0.94
C PRO A 167 -7.17 -8.28 0.44
N ASN A 168 -7.85 -8.12 -0.68
CA ASN A 168 -8.72 -9.14 -1.27
C ASN A 168 -8.06 -9.95 -2.39
N ALA A 169 -6.87 -9.58 -2.84
CA ALA A 169 -6.08 -10.42 -3.73
C ALA A 169 -5.87 -11.81 -3.08
N VAL A 170 -5.82 -12.85 -3.88
CA VAL A 170 -5.69 -14.23 -3.38
C VAL A 170 -4.47 -14.89 -3.99
N HIS A 171 -3.62 -15.43 -3.14
CA HIS A 171 -2.45 -16.21 -3.52
C HIS A 171 -2.56 -17.62 -2.97
N LYS A 172 -2.19 -18.61 -3.78
CA LYS A 172 -2.23 -20.03 -3.41
C LYS A 172 -0.85 -20.50 -2.97
N PHE A 173 -0.82 -21.16 -1.81
CA PHE A 173 0.39 -21.73 -1.24
C PHE A 173 0.21 -23.24 -1.05
N ASP A 174 1.30 -23.99 -1.26
CA ASP A 174 1.40 -25.40 -0.95
C ASP A 174 1.79 -25.59 0.52
N LYS A 175 0.91 -26.22 1.30
CA LYS A 175 1.10 -26.54 2.71
C LYS A 175 1.58 -27.99 2.95
N SER A 176 1.91 -28.74 1.91
CA SER A 176 2.32 -30.15 2.04
C SER A 176 3.58 -30.35 2.90
N ASN A 177 4.39 -29.31 3.03
CA ASN A 177 5.55 -29.25 3.88
C ASN A 177 5.40 -28.19 4.97
N ALA A 178 6.21 -28.26 6.03
CA ALA A 178 6.24 -27.23 7.07
C ALA A 178 6.58 -25.82 6.52
N LEU A 179 7.17 -25.77 5.33
CA LEU A 179 7.52 -24.56 4.59
C LEU A 179 6.52 -24.36 3.46
N TRP A 180 5.61 -23.43 3.66
CA TRP A 180 4.68 -23.09 2.60
C TRP A 180 5.41 -22.42 1.44
N LYS A 181 5.23 -22.97 0.25
CA LYS A 181 5.74 -22.41 -1.01
C LYS A 181 4.57 -21.91 -1.84
N LEU A 182 4.83 -21.03 -2.80
CA LEU A 182 3.80 -20.73 -3.80
C LEU A 182 3.38 -22.03 -4.49
N ALA A 183 2.08 -22.26 -4.53
CA ALA A 183 1.53 -23.42 -5.23
C ALA A 183 1.74 -23.27 -6.74
N ASP A 184 1.97 -24.38 -7.40
CA ASP A 184 2.08 -24.50 -8.84
C ASP A 184 1.08 -25.52 -9.39
N GLU A 185 1.11 -25.77 -10.69
CA GLU A 185 0.23 -26.71 -11.37
C GLU A 185 0.39 -28.17 -10.95
N THR A 186 1.46 -28.50 -10.22
CA THR A 186 1.73 -29.86 -9.68
C THR A 186 1.23 -30.02 -8.23
N THR A 187 0.82 -28.92 -7.60
CA THR A 187 0.36 -28.93 -6.21
C THR A 187 -1.02 -29.59 -6.12
N ALA A 188 -1.14 -30.65 -5.32
CA ALA A 188 -2.41 -31.32 -5.08
C ALA A 188 -3.40 -30.38 -4.38
N GLU A 189 -4.68 -30.41 -4.78
CA GLU A 189 -5.70 -29.44 -4.37
C GLU A 189 -5.91 -29.45 -2.84
N GLU A 190 -5.81 -30.62 -2.19
CA GLU A 190 -5.88 -30.74 -0.73
C GLU A 190 -4.72 -30.07 0.02
N ASN A 191 -3.62 -29.80 -0.68
CA ASN A 191 -2.45 -29.10 -0.14
C ASN A 191 -2.47 -27.60 -0.39
N ILE A 192 -3.43 -27.11 -1.17
CA ILE A 192 -3.55 -25.69 -1.42
C ILE A 192 -4.16 -24.97 -0.22
N ILE A 193 -3.56 -23.87 0.17
CA ILE A 193 -4.15 -22.89 1.10
C ILE A 193 -4.15 -21.51 0.44
N GLU A 194 -5.23 -20.78 0.62
CA GLU A 194 -5.37 -19.42 0.13
C GLU A 194 -4.92 -18.41 1.18
N VAL A 195 -4.07 -17.49 0.78
CA VAL A 195 -3.65 -16.32 1.57
C VAL A 195 -4.19 -15.08 0.88
N LYS A 196 -4.95 -14.26 1.63
CA LYS A 196 -5.53 -13.02 1.14
C LYS A 196 -4.59 -11.85 1.37
N GLY A 197 -4.56 -10.95 0.40
CA GLY A 197 -3.70 -9.78 0.37
C GLY A 197 -2.31 -10.06 -0.16
N GLY A 198 -1.51 -9.02 -0.29
CA GLY A 198 -0.12 -9.11 -0.71
C GLY A 198 0.75 -9.85 0.30
N ALA A 199 1.86 -10.41 -0.16
CA ALA A 199 2.73 -11.18 0.71
C ALA A 199 4.23 -11.06 0.36
N ILE A 200 5.06 -11.18 1.40
CA ILE A 200 6.50 -11.40 1.31
C ILE A 200 6.76 -12.89 1.47
N THR A 201 7.48 -13.51 0.54
CA THR A 201 7.64 -14.99 0.53
C THR A 201 8.95 -15.49 -0.07
N GLY A 202 9.37 -16.69 0.33
CA GLY A 202 10.48 -17.42 -0.28
C GLY A 202 11.86 -17.15 0.31
N GLY A 203 12.02 -16.19 1.21
CA GLY A 203 13.31 -15.94 1.85
C GLY A 203 13.75 -17.12 2.74
N THR A 204 15.05 -17.45 2.73
CA THR A 204 15.55 -18.66 3.37
C THR A 204 16.41 -18.41 4.60
N GLY A 205 16.77 -17.16 4.87
CA GLY A 205 17.68 -16.83 5.98
C GLY A 205 19.01 -17.59 5.91
N THR A 206 19.40 -18.06 4.72
CA THR A 206 20.64 -18.79 4.50
C THR A 206 21.69 -17.84 3.95
N GLY A 207 22.75 -17.59 4.67
CA GLY A 207 23.83 -16.70 4.27
C GLY A 207 25.08 -16.94 5.12
N GLU A 208 26.16 -16.26 4.80
CA GLU A 208 27.37 -16.27 5.63
C GLU A 208 27.06 -15.84 7.08
N ALA A 209 27.94 -16.21 8.02
CA ALA A 209 27.77 -15.96 9.45
C ALA A 209 27.27 -14.52 9.73
N GLY A 210 26.06 -14.41 10.26
CA GLY A 210 25.35 -13.12 10.52
C GLY A 210 24.07 -12.91 9.69
N ASN A 211 23.86 -13.61 8.57
CA ASN A 211 22.69 -13.44 7.70
C ASN A 211 21.73 -14.64 7.71
N THR A 212 21.79 -15.47 8.74
CA THR A 212 20.93 -16.67 8.88
C THR A 212 19.60 -16.39 9.55
N CYS A 213 19.25 -15.13 9.72
CA CYS A 213 18.08 -14.66 10.47
C CYS A 213 17.15 -13.87 9.56
N GLY A 214 15.83 -13.90 9.86
CA GLY A 214 14.83 -13.06 9.20
C GLY A 214 14.60 -13.41 7.74
N GLY A 215 14.10 -14.59 7.42
CA GLY A 215 13.91 -14.99 6.02
C GLY A 215 13.09 -14.00 5.19
N GLY A 216 12.03 -13.39 5.74
CA GLY A 216 11.28 -12.33 5.06
C GLY A 216 11.92 -10.95 5.27
N ILE A 217 11.98 -10.52 6.54
CA ILE A 217 12.46 -9.19 6.93
C ILE A 217 13.49 -9.33 8.06
N TYR A 218 14.65 -8.72 7.85
CA TYR A 218 15.66 -8.56 8.87
C TYR A 218 15.71 -7.10 9.34
N VAL A 219 15.46 -6.87 10.62
CA VAL A 219 15.49 -5.54 11.22
C VAL A 219 16.74 -5.42 12.09
N ARG A 220 17.68 -4.57 11.69
CA ARG A 220 18.87 -4.30 12.49
C ARG A 220 18.54 -3.49 13.72
N GLN A 221 19.39 -3.63 14.73
CA GLN A 221 19.30 -2.79 15.92
C GLN A 221 19.20 -1.31 15.57
N GLY A 222 18.17 -0.63 16.12
CA GLY A 222 17.86 0.77 15.80
C GLY A 222 17.00 0.97 14.56
N GLY A 223 16.71 -0.10 13.79
CA GLY A 223 15.70 -0.09 12.73
C GLY A 223 14.29 -0.24 13.30
N THR A 224 13.31 0.19 12.54
CA THR A 224 11.88 0.10 12.90
C THR A 224 11.08 -0.63 11.81
N LEU A 225 10.20 -1.53 12.23
CA LEU A 225 9.23 -2.18 11.36
C LEU A 225 7.82 -1.98 11.93
N LEU A 226 6.92 -1.49 11.11
CA LEU A 226 5.51 -1.37 11.42
C LEU A 226 4.69 -2.09 10.35
N MET A 227 4.09 -3.23 10.71
CA MET A 227 3.16 -3.95 9.83
C MET A 227 1.72 -3.51 10.10
N ARG A 228 1.08 -2.93 9.11
CA ARG A 228 -0.33 -2.52 9.13
C ARG A 228 -1.19 -3.30 8.14
N GLY A 229 -0.57 -4.08 7.26
CA GLY A 229 -1.21 -4.93 6.26
C GLY A 229 -0.20 -5.84 5.58
N GLY A 230 -0.69 -6.76 4.75
CA GLY A 230 0.12 -7.77 4.08
C GLY A 230 0.49 -8.95 4.95
N ASN A 231 1.16 -9.90 4.35
CA ASN A 231 1.53 -11.17 4.97
C ASN A 231 3.03 -11.44 4.81
N ILE A 232 3.58 -12.26 5.68
CA ILE A 232 4.90 -12.87 5.52
C ILE A 232 4.70 -14.37 5.61
N VAL A 233 4.88 -15.08 4.51
CA VAL A 233 4.49 -16.49 4.35
C VAL A 233 5.61 -17.26 3.65
N GLY A 234 5.85 -18.50 4.07
CA GLY A 234 6.80 -19.36 3.38
C GLY A 234 8.25 -18.87 3.41
N CYS A 235 8.57 -18.02 4.36
CA CYS A 235 9.94 -17.61 4.65
C CYS A 235 10.52 -18.48 5.76
N THR A 236 11.82 -18.81 5.66
CA THR A 236 12.53 -19.66 6.61
C THR A 236 13.84 -19.02 7.03
N ALA A 237 14.30 -19.35 8.21
CA ALA A 237 15.61 -18.97 8.69
C ALA A 237 16.00 -19.85 9.87
N ARG A 238 17.25 -19.80 10.29
CA ARG A 238 17.70 -20.41 11.54
C ARG A 238 16.99 -19.75 12.73
N GLU A 239 16.81 -18.40 12.65
CA GLU A 239 16.14 -17.60 13.67
C GLU A 239 15.20 -16.61 12.98
N GLY A 240 13.94 -16.48 13.48
CA GLY A 240 12.96 -15.55 12.93
C GLY A 240 12.61 -15.81 11.46
N GLY A 241 12.09 -16.97 11.11
CA GLY A 241 11.81 -17.35 9.72
C GLY A 241 11.12 -16.27 8.90
N GLY A 242 10.06 -15.63 9.45
CA GLY A 242 9.40 -14.49 8.82
C GLY A 242 10.14 -13.17 9.06
N ILE A 243 10.32 -12.84 10.34
CA ILE A 243 10.94 -11.58 10.80
C ILE A 243 11.98 -11.92 11.84
N TYR A 244 13.12 -11.26 11.76
CA TYR A 244 14.12 -11.23 12.82
C TYR A 244 14.41 -9.79 13.22
N TRP A 245 14.48 -9.54 14.53
CA TRP A 245 14.86 -8.25 15.08
C TRP A 245 16.15 -8.40 15.89
N GLU A 246 17.18 -7.72 15.44
CA GLU A 246 18.46 -7.72 16.13
C GLU A 246 18.36 -6.90 17.44
N ILE A 247 18.59 -7.57 18.58
CA ILE A 247 18.63 -6.93 19.89
C ILE A 247 20.08 -6.86 20.38
N LEU A 248 20.37 -5.90 21.27
CA LEU A 248 21.64 -5.88 21.98
C LEU A 248 21.81 -7.16 22.80
N SER A 249 22.91 -7.84 22.59
CA SER A 249 23.43 -8.89 23.50
C SER A 249 24.28 -8.29 24.58
#